data_6a29d8a06e2d89ba686000940d891714
#
_entry.id   6a29d8a06e2d89ba686000940d891714
#
_cell.length_a   1.000
_cell.length_b   1.000
_cell.length_c   1.000
_cell.angle_alpha   90.00
_cell.angle_beta   90.00
_cell.angle_gamma   90.00
#
_symmetry.space_group_name_H-M   'P 1'
#
loop_
_entity.id
_entity.type
_entity.pdbx_description
1 polymer ?
#
loop_
_entity_poly.entity_id
_entity_poly.type
_entity_poly.pdbx_seq_one_letter_code
_entity_poly.pdbx_strand_id
1 'polypeptide(L)'
;MALALFGCADDEQQGVLVIDAAAAAEIPEPVPTPSTTVPVTTTTTEPATTSVPLPAFRAVVRDVSESELASSWRAGCPVAVEDLRRLDLVHWDDEGNAVNGVLVVHAAHADDMVTVFAALFDAGFPIHSMRPITDFDGDDDASMQANNTSAFNCREIAGRPGVWSQHAHGGAVDINPLVNPWVRGSRVDPPEGASSVERDPTVDGLIVAGDAVTSAFADIGWGWGGDWTSTKDYQHFSHDGR
;
A
#
# COMPACT_ATOMS: atom_id res chain seq x y z
N MET A 1 -47.69 -15.74 -33.98
CA MET A 1 -47.24 -14.37 -33.75
C MET A 1 -46.15 -14.48 -32.69
N ALA A 2 -44.89 -14.56 -33.15
CA ALA A 2 -43.71 -14.83 -32.34
C ALA A 2 -43.08 -13.48 -31.96
N LEU A 3 -42.90 -13.23 -30.66
CA LEU A 3 -42.20 -12.05 -30.14
C LEU A 3 -40.79 -12.51 -29.75
N ALA A 4 -39.78 -12.07 -30.49
CA ALA A 4 -38.38 -12.25 -30.15
C ALA A 4 -37.96 -11.17 -29.14
N LEU A 5 -37.46 -11.61 -27.98
CA LEU A 5 -36.77 -10.74 -27.01
C LEU A 5 -35.27 -10.76 -27.35
N PHE A 6 -34.77 -9.60 -27.75
CA PHE A 6 -33.33 -9.34 -27.87
C PHE A 6 -32.80 -9.09 -26.42
N GLY A 7 -31.86 -9.93 -26.00
CA GLY A 7 -31.07 -9.69 -24.83
C GLY A 7 -29.96 -8.68 -25.18
N CYS A 8 -29.92 -7.57 -24.47
CA CYS A 8 -28.73 -6.70 -24.41
C CYS A 8 -27.72 -7.37 -23.47
N ALA A 9 -26.55 -7.67 -23.99
CA ALA A 9 -25.39 -7.98 -23.18
C ALA A 9 -24.80 -6.63 -22.74
N ASP A 10 -24.84 -6.34 -21.46
CA ASP A 10 -24.10 -5.26 -20.86
C ASP A 10 -22.64 -5.70 -20.77
N ASP A 11 -21.80 -5.05 -21.57
CA ASP A 11 -20.35 -5.15 -21.51
C ASP A 11 -19.87 -4.23 -20.39
N GLU A 12 -19.72 -4.77 -19.17
CA GLU A 12 -19.14 -4.04 -18.05
C GLU A 12 -17.65 -3.84 -18.32
N GLN A 13 -17.31 -2.65 -18.79
CA GLN A 13 -15.93 -2.18 -18.89
C GLN A 13 -15.36 -2.04 -17.45
N GLN A 14 -14.52 -2.98 -17.08
CA GLN A 14 -13.66 -2.85 -15.91
C GLN A 14 -12.76 -1.62 -16.09
N GLY A 15 -12.97 -0.61 -15.29
CA GLY A 15 -12.17 0.61 -15.30
C GLY A 15 -10.74 0.34 -14.83
N VAL A 16 -9.81 0.32 -15.77
CA VAL A 16 -8.37 0.34 -15.47
C VAL A 16 -7.97 1.79 -15.27
N LEU A 17 -7.75 2.19 -14.02
CA LEU A 17 -7.16 3.49 -13.70
C LEU A 17 -5.64 3.36 -13.77
N VAL A 18 -5.04 3.82 -14.86
CA VAL A 18 -3.58 3.96 -14.99
C VAL A 18 -3.24 5.42 -14.69
N ILE A 19 -2.67 5.68 -13.52
CA ILE A 19 -2.14 7.00 -13.19
C ILE A 19 -0.67 7.02 -13.62
N ASP A 20 -0.39 7.73 -14.71
CA ASP A 20 0.97 8.02 -15.16
C ASP A 20 1.37 9.41 -14.64
N ALA A 21 2.15 9.43 -13.56
CA ALA A 21 2.61 10.65 -12.93
C ALA A 21 3.96 11.10 -13.53
N ALA A 22 3.94 11.61 -14.78
CA ALA A 22 5.08 12.29 -15.36
C ALA A 22 4.64 13.56 -16.06
N ALA A 23 4.41 14.63 -15.31
CA ALA A 23 4.30 15.99 -15.82
C ALA A 23 5.40 16.86 -15.20
N ALA A 24 6.59 16.83 -15.81
CA ALA A 24 7.65 17.79 -15.50
C ALA A 24 7.32 19.14 -16.18
N ALA A 25 7.22 20.21 -15.38
CA ALA A 25 7.01 21.59 -15.86
C ALA A 25 8.26 22.08 -16.60
N GLU A 26 8.08 22.54 -17.84
CA GLU A 26 9.12 23.21 -18.62
C GLU A 26 9.38 24.63 -18.07
N ILE A 27 10.66 24.89 -17.75
CA ILE A 27 11.16 26.23 -17.43
C ILE A 27 11.70 26.84 -18.74
N PRO A 28 11.32 28.06 -19.15
CA PRO A 28 11.82 28.65 -20.39
C PRO A 28 13.26 29.14 -20.26
N GLU A 29 14.08 28.79 -21.26
CA GLU A 29 15.48 29.21 -21.38
C GLU A 29 15.64 30.67 -21.81
N PRO A 30 16.73 31.37 -21.37
CA PRO A 30 17.04 32.71 -21.81
C PRO A 30 17.72 32.75 -23.19
N VAL A 31 17.35 33.73 -23.99
CA VAL A 31 17.81 33.99 -25.37
C VAL A 31 19.31 34.39 -25.37
N PRO A 32 20.18 33.76 -26.17
CA PRO A 32 21.58 34.16 -26.28
C PRO A 32 21.83 35.25 -27.32
N THR A 33 22.67 36.23 -26.97
CA THR A 33 23.28 37.22 -27.86
C THR A 33 24.41 36.61 -28.69
N PRO A 34 24.62 36.98 -29.96
CA PRO A 34 25.64 36.34 -30.81
C PRO A 34 27.04 36.87 -30.52
N SER A 35 27.98 36.00 -30.23
CA SER A 35 29.42 36.28 -30.23
C SER A 35 30.12 35.33 -31.20
N THR A 36 30.73 35.92 -32.22
CA THR A 36 31.43 35.23 -33.31
C THR A 36 32.82 34.81 -32.83
N THR A 37 33.08 33.51 -32.70
CA THR A 37 34.43 32.95 -32.58
C THR A 37 34.49 31.59 -33.26
N VAL A 38 35.49 31.39 -34.13
CA VAL A 38 35.69 30.28 -35.05
C VAL A 38 36.04 28.98 -34.25
N PRO A 39 35.46 27.80 -34.58
CA PRO A 39 35.60 26.61 -33.76
C PRO A 39 36.87 25.82 -34.10
N VAL A 40 37.60 25.44 -33.04
CA VAL A 40 38.50 24.28 -33.08
C VAL A 40 37.65 23.07 -32.74
N THR A 41 37.45 22.19 -33.71
CA THR A 41 36.66 20.95 -33.52
C THR A 41 37.52 19.88 -32.81
N THR A 42 37.36 19.74 -31.53
CA THR A 42 37.74 18.53 -30.80
C THR A 42 36.50 17.71 -30.54
N THR A 43 36.28 16.68 -31.33
CA THR A 43 35.18 15.74 -31.13
C THR A 43 35.53 14.85 -29.94
N THR A 44 35.14 15.27 -28.73
CA THR A 44 35.08 14.39 -27.56
C THR A 44 33.71 13.69 -27.60
N THR A 45 33.71 12.43 -28.00
CA THR A 45 32.51 11.58 -27.89
C THR A 45 32.35 11.23 -26.41
N GLU A 46 31.47 11.97 -25.74
CA GLU A 46 31.01 11.63 -24.41
C GLU A 46 30.14 10.34 -24.50
N PRO A 47 30.42 9.31 -23.69
CA PRO A 47 29.61 8.11 -23.71
C PRO A 47 28.18 8.48 -23.29
N ALA A 48 27.21 8.19 -24.16
CA ALA A 48 25.80 8.34 -23.86
C ALA A 48 25.48 7.50 -22.62
N THR A 49 25.28 8.16 -21.48
CA THR A 49 24.77 7.52 -20.28
C THR A 49 23.32 7.14 -20.58
N THR A 50 23.10 5.87 -20.89
CA THR A 50 21.75 5.32 -21.05
C THR A 50 21.13 5.32 -19.64
N SER A 51 20.40 6.36 -19.28
CA SER A 51 19.62 6.36 -18.05
C SER A 51 18.52 5.30 -18.22
N VAL A 52 18.59 4.22 -17.43
CA VAL A 52 17.48 3.30 -17.27
C VAL A 52 16.37 4.10 -16.60
N PRO A 53 15.15 4.18 -17.16
CA PRO A 53 14.06 4.87 -16.51
C PRO A 53 13.82 4.29 -15.11
N LEU A 54 13.62 5.15 -14.11
CA LEU A 54 13.22 4.70 -12.79
C LEU A 54 11.86 3.96 -12.89
N PRO A 55 11.67 2.90 -12.10
CA PRO A 55 10.37 2.24 -12.03
C PRO A 55 9.28 3.26 -11.66
N ALA A 56 8.12 3.16 -12.31
CA ALA A 56 6.96 4.00 -12.01
C ALA A 56 5.99 3.24 -11.10
N PHE A 57 5.32 3.95 -10.19
CA PHE A 57 4.19 3.41 -9.44
C PHE A 57 3.09 2.96 -10.40
N ARG A 58 2.48 1.83 -10.13
CA ARG A 58 1.31 1.30 -10.83
C ARG A 58 0.37 0.67 -9.83
N ALA A 59 -0.93 0.86 -10.07
CA ALA A 59 -2.00 0.26 -9.31
C ALA A 59 -3.08 -0.27 -10.25
N VAL A 60 -3.64 -1.43 -9.94
CA VAL A 60 -4.84 -1.97 -10.57
C VAL A 60 -5.85 -2.28 -9.48
N VAL A 61 -7.01 -1.66 -9.54
CA VAL A 61 -8.14 -1.91 -8.63
C VAL A 61 -9.15 -2.76 -9.36
N ARG A 62 -9.57 -3.88 -8.76
CA ARG A 62 -10.58 -4.77 -9.33
C ARG A 62 -11.43 -5.43 -8.27
N ASP A 63 -12.55 -5.98 -8.69
CA ASP A 63 -13.35 -6.86 -7.84
C ASP A 63 -12.54 -8.07 -7.39
N VAL A 64 -12.89 -8.60 -6.23
CA VAL A 64 -12.33 -9.83 -5.68
C VAL A 64 -13.43 -10.87 -5.57
N SER A 65 -13.11 -12.11 -5.87
CA SER A 65 -14.04 -13.23 -5.71
C SER A 65 -13.92 -13.89 -4.35
N GLU A 66 -14.99 -14.57 -3.91
CA GLU A 66 -14.97 -15.36 -2.67
C GLU A 66 -13.86 -16.42 -2.69
N SER A 67 -13.57 -17.03 -3.85
CA SER A 67 -12.50 -18.01 -3.99
C SER A 67 -11.09 -17.42 -3.82
N GLU A 68 -10.89 -16.14 -4.15
CA GLU A 68 -9.62 -15.44 -3.92
C GLU A 68 -9.43 -15.04 -2.44
N LEU A 69 -10.53 -14.85 -1.73
CA LEU A 69 -10.50 -14.55 -0.28
C LEU A 69 -10.34 -15.80 0.58
N ALA A 70 -10.77 -16.97 0.09
CA ALA A 70 -10.61 -18.29 0.69
C ALA A 70 -10.69 -18.28 2.23
N SER A 71 -9.54 -18.43 2.92
CA SER A 71 -9.47 -18.48 4.38
C SER A 71 -9.63 -17.12 5.08
N SER A 72 -9.48 -16.01 4.35
CA SER A 72 -9.58 -14.65 4.93
C SER A 72 -11.01 -14.11 5.02
N TRP A 73 -11.96 -14.73 4.33
CA TRP A 73 -13.39 -14.37 4.38
C TRP A 73 -14.26 -15.61 4.67
N ARG A 74 -15.37 -15.41 5.35
CA ARG A 74 -16.39 -16.45 5.61
C ARG A 74 -17.77 -15.85 5.78
N ALA A 75 -18.80 -16.64 5.63
CA ALA A 75 -20.16 -16.23 5.96
C ALA A 75 -20.25 -15.73 7.40
N GLY A 76 -20.85 -14.57 7.60
CA GLY A 76 -20.92 -13.88 8.89
C GLY A 76 -19.84 -12.81 9.10
N CYS A 77 -18.92 -12.62 8.17
CA CYS A 77 -18.08 -11.41 8.13
C CYS A 77 -18.92 -10.16 8.06
N PRO A 78 -18.47 -9.04 8.66
CA PRO A 78 -19.25 -7.79 8.69
C PRO A 78 -19.30 -7.08 7.34
N VAL A 79 -18.48 -7.48 6.37
CA VAL A 79 -18.43 -6.94 5.00
C VAL A 79 -18.77 -8.03 4.00
N ALA A 80 -19.52 -7.71 2.96
CA ALA A 80 -19.82 -8.61 1.86
C ALA A 80 -18.66 -8.64 0.85
N VAL A 81 -18.51 -9.73 0.08
CA VAL A 81 -17.41 -9.88 -0.90
C VAL A 81 -17.48 -8.80 -1.97
N GLU A 82 -18.70 -8.46 -2.42
CA GLU A 82 -18.96 -7.42 -3.42
C GLU A 82 -18.55 -6.02 -2.98
N ASP A 83 -18.41 -5.79 -1.67
CA ASP A 83 -17.95 -4.52 -1.10
C ASP A 83 -16.43 -4.48 -0.91
N LEU A 84 -15.71 -5.53 -1.29
CA LEU A 84 -14.26 -5.58 -1.25
C LEU A 84 -13.64 -5.34 -2.62
N ARG A 85 -12.42 -4.78 -2.63
CA ARG A 85 -11.59 -4.59 -3.83
C ARG A 85 -10.22 -5.17 -3.59
N ARG A 86 -9.69 -5.85 -4.61
CA ARG A 86 -8.29 -6.21 -4.69
C ARG A 86 -7.51 -5.10 -5.38
N LEU A 87 -6.41 -4.72 -4.76
CA LEU A 87 -5.44 -3.77 -5.27
C LEU A 87 -4.15 -4.52 -5.58
N ASP A 88 -3.76 -4.56 -6.84
CA ASP A 88 -2.44 -5.00 -7.27
C ASP A 88 -1.57 -3.73 -7.39
N LEU A 89 -0.55 -3.59 -6.52
CA LEU A 89 0.24 -2.37 -6.33
C LEU A 89 1.71 -2.65 -6.58
N VAL A 90 2.46 -1.66 -7.08
CA VAL A 90 3.94 -1.72 -7.10
C VAL A 90 4.47 -1.02 -5.87
N HIS A 91 5.42 -1.64 -5.16
CA HIS A 91 6.12 -1.07 -4.01
C HIS A 91 7.62 -1.34 -4.08
N TRP A 92 8.41 -0.63 -3.28
CA TRP A 92 9.81 -0.95 -3.07
C TRP A 92 9.94 -2.08 -2.06
N ASP A 93 10.79 -3.08 -2.35
CA ASP A 93 11.22 -4.07 -1.36
C ASP A 93 12.44 -3.56 -0.54
N ASP A 94 12.92 -4.39 0.41
CA ASP A 94 14.05 -4.03 1.27
C ASP A 94 15.38 -3.88 0.50
N GLU A 95 15.48 -4.45 -0.70
CA GLU A 95 16.65 -4.34 -1.59
C GLU A 95 16.55 -3.15 -2.56
N GLY A 96 15.45 -2.38 -2.51
CA GLY A 96 15.20 -1.25 -3.40
C GLY A 96 14.77 -1.65 -4.82
N ASN A 97 14.18 -2.84 -4.99
CA ASN A 97 13.54 -3.25 -6.23
C ASN A 97 12.07 -2.87 -6.22
N ALA A 98 11.54 -2.47 -7.38
CA ALA A 98 10.10 -2.28 -7.55
C ALA A 98 9.44 -3.63 -7.82
N VAL A 99 8.62 -4.10 -6.88
CA VAL A 99 7.96 -5.41 -6.92
C VAL A 99 6.44 -5.25 -6.82
N ASN A 100 5.70 -6.30 -7.20
CA ASN A 100 4.25 -6.31 -7.10
C ASN A 100 3.80 -6.80 -5.73
N GLY A 101 2.84 -6.11 -5.15
CA GLY A 101 2.13 -6.51 -3.95
C GLY A 101 0.62 -6.53 -4.13
N VAL A 102 -0.09 -7.09 -3.16
CA VAL A 102 -1.54 -7.22 -3.19
C VAL A 102 -2.13 -6.83 -1.84
N LEU A 103 -3.11 -5.92 -1.88
CA LEU A 103 -4.00 -5.64 -0.74
C LEU A 103 -5.45 -5.97 -1.10
N VAL A 104 -6.25 -6.25 -0.08
CA VAL A 104 -7.71 -6.30 -0.19
C VAL A 104 -8.28 -5.32 0.82
N VAL A 105 -9.13 -4.39 0.35
CA VAL A 105 -9.72 -3.35 1.20
C VAL A 105 -11.20 -3.18 0.86
N HIS A 106 -11.94 -2.47 1.70
CA HIS A 106 -13.31 -2.07 1.36
C HIS A 106 -13.32 -1.13 0.14
N ALA A 107 -14.30 -1.29 -0.73
CA ALA A 107 -14.43 -0.51 -1.97
C ALA A 107 -14.41 1.02 -1.74
N ALA A 108 -14.99 1.48 -0.61
CA ALA A 108 -14.98 2.89 -0.24
C ALA A 108 -13.60 3.47 0.05
N HIS A 109 -12.58 2.62 0.28
CA HIS A 109 -11.22 3.02 0.62
C HIS A 109 -10.19 2.70 -0.48
N ALA A 110 -10.63 2.11 -1.60
CA ALA A 110 -9.71 1.63 -2.63
C ALA A 110 -8.89 2.76 -3.26
N ASP A 111 -9.52 3.87 -3.64
CA ASP A 111 -8.85 5.02 -4.27
C ASP A 111 -7.91 5.73 -3.28
N ASP A 112 -8.31 5.83 -2.01
CA ASP A 112 -7.49 6.38 -0.93
C ASP A 112 -6.22 5.54 -0.75
N MET A 113 -6.33 4.21 -0.75
CA MET A 113 -5.18 3.32 -0.64
C MET A 113 -4.25 3.44 -1.84
N VAL A 114 -4.77 3.56 -3.07
CA VAL A 114 -3.93 3.84 -4.25
C VAL A 114 -3.14 5.14 -4.05
N THR A 115 -3.77 6.18 -3.53
CA THR A 115 -3.13 7.47 -3.25
C THR A 115 -2.03 7.35 -2.18
N VAL A 116 -2.32 6.65 -1.08
CA VAL A 116 -1.34 6.41 0.00
C VAL A 116 -0.13 5.64 -0.54
N PHE A 117 -0.34 4.50 -1.19
CA PHE A 117 0.78 3.67 -1.66
C PHE A 117 1.56 4.33 -2.80
N ALA A 118 0.96 5.21 -3.60
CA ALA A 118 1.69 6.07 -4.53
C ALA A 118 2.64 7.02 -3.79
N ALA A 119 2.18 7.66 -2.72
CA ALA A 119 3.02 8.53 -1.90
C ALA A 119 4.17 7.77 -1.20
N LEU A 120 3.92 6.56 -0.70
CA LEU A 120 4.95 5.69 -0.12
C LEU A 120 5.99 5.29 -1.17
N PHE A 121 5.55 4.96 -2.39
CA PHE A 121 6.44 4.63 -3.51
C PHE A 121 7.32 5.82 -3.89
N ASP A 122 6.74 7.01 -4.02
CA ASP A 122 7.46 8.26 -4.35
C ASP A 122 8.46 8.65 -3.24
N ALA A 123 8.12 8.34 -1.99
CA ALA A 123 9.03 8.54 -0.84
C ALA A 123 10.15 7.49 -0.76
N GLY A 124 10.12 6.44 -1.58
CA GLY A 124 11.07 5.33 -1.52
C GLY A 124 10.93 4.47 -0.26
N PHE A 125 9.73 4.45 0.37
CA PHE A 125 9.51 3.70 1.61
C PHE A 125 9.49 2.19 1.31
N PRO A 126 10.37 1.38 1.95
CA PRO A 126 10.43 -0.04 1.71
C PRO A 126 9.29 -0.79 2.42
N ILE A 127 8.68 -1.72 1.71
CA ILE A 127 7.69 -2.64 2.23
C ILE A 127 8.24 -4.05 2.00
N HIS A 128 8.51 -4.77 3.10
CA HIS A 128 9.14 -6.08 3.06
C HIS A 128 8.36 -7.08 2.21
N SER A 129 7.06 -7.16 2.44
CA SER A 129 6.13 -8.03 1.73
C SER A 129 4.74 -7.39 1.74
N MET A 130 3.96 -7.59 0.68
CA MET A 130 2.57 -7.12 0.61
C MET A 130 1.72 -8.21 -0.04
N ARG A 131 1.07 -9.02 0.78
CA ARG A 131 0.31 -10.20 0.35
C ARG A 131 -1.01 -10.30 1.11
N PRO A 132 -2.09 -10.80 0.49
CA PRO A 132 -3.34 -11.01 1.21
C PRO A 132 -3.17 -12.08 2.30
N ILE A 133 -3.95 -11.95 3.38
CA ILE A 133 -3.93 -12.91 4.52
C ILE A 133 -4.28 -14.34 4.08
N THR A 134 -4.97 -14.50 2.97
CA THR A 134 -5.25 -15.81 2.35
C THR A 134 -3.98 -16.62 2.07
N ASP A 135 -2.86 -15.96 1.76
CA ASP A 135 -1.57 -16.61 1.52
C ASP A 135 -0.94 -17.19 2.80
N PHE A 136 -1.52 -16.87 3.95
CA PHE A 136 -1.18 -17.34 5.28
C PHE A 136 -2.32 -18.16 5.90
N ASP A 137 -3.21 -18.75 5.09
CA ASP A 137 -4.36 -19.54 5.53
C ASP A 137 -5.32 -18.78 6.48
N GLY A 138 -5.33 -17.43 6.41
CA GLY A 138 -6.10 -16.58 7.31
C GLY A 138 -5.46 -16.34 8.68
N ASP A 139 -4.23 -16.81 8.89
CA ASP A 139 -3.47 -16.69 10.13
C ASP A 139 -2.76 -15.33 10.20
N ASP A 140 -3.27 -14.47 11.08
CA ASP A 140 -2.75 -13.12 11.33
C ASP A 140 -1.33 -13.14 11.92
N ASP A 141 -1.10 -14.05 12.89
CA ASP A 141 0.19 -14.19 13.56
C ASP A 141 1.28 -14.64 12.57
N ALA A 142 0.95 -15.59 11.68
CA ALA A 142 1.87 -16.03 10.63
C ALA A 142 2.20 -14.92 9.63
N SER A 143 1.22 -14.10 9.27
CA SER A 143 1.41 -12.94 8.40
C SER A 143 2.32 -11.89 9.06
N MET A 144 2.07 -11.55 10.33
CA MET A 144 2.89 -10.59 11.07
C MET A 144 4.34 -11.08 11.24
N GLN A 145 4.54 -12.37 11.57
CA GLN A 145 5.87 -12.98 11.69
C GLN A 145 6.65 -12.96 10.36
N ALA A 146 5.95 -13.00 9.23
CA ALA A 146 6.54 -12.86 7.90
C ALA A 146 6.82 -11.40 7.51
N ASN A 147 6.68 -10.43 8.42
CA ASN A 147 6.78 -8.98 8.15
C ASN A 147 5.88 -8.54 6.99
N ASN A 148 4.70 -9.13 6.88
CA ASN A 148 3.81 -8.94 5.74
C ASN A 148 2.85 -7.78 5.96
N THR A 149 2.90 -6.79 5.08
CA THR A 149 1.89 -5.73 4.97
C THR A 149 0.58 -6.31 4.48
N SER A 150 -0.50 -6.10 5.21
CA SER A 150 -1.82 -6.68 4.93
C SER A 150 -2.96 -5.75 5.32
N ALA A 151 -4.15 -6.02 4.79
CA ALA A 151 -5.33 -5.21 5.08
C ALA A 151 -6.52 -6.07 5.52
N PHE A 152 -7.36 -6.55 4.61
CA PHE A 152 -8.55 -7.31 4.95
C PHE A 152 -8.24 -8.66 5.60
N ASN A 153 -8.83 -8.88 6.77
CA ASN A 153 -8.85 -10.17 7.47
C ASN A 153 -10.12 -10.28 8.31
N CYS A 154 -11.00 -11.24 8.00
CA CYS A 154 -12.27 -11.45 8.71
C CYS A 154 -12.02 -12.10 10.08
N ARG A 155 -11.56 -11.34 11.04
CA ARG A 155 -11.29 -11.77 12.41
C ARG A 155 -11.87 -10.84 13.46
N GLU A 156 -12.15 -11.38 14.62
CA GLU A 156 -12.46 -10.58 15.82
C GLU A 156 -11.17 -10.00 16.42
N ILE A 157 -11.32 -8.96 17.23
CA ILE A 157 -10.21 -8.42 18.01
C ILE A 157 -9.76 -9.49 19.04
N ALA A 158 -8.45 -9.74 19.10
CA ALA A 158 -7.88 -10.70 20.02
C ALA A 158 -8.29 -10.42 21.48
N GLY A 159 -8.88 -11.45 22.13
CA GLY A 159 -9.38 -11.35 23.50
C GLY A 159 -10.70 -10.57 23.67
N ARG A 160 -11.41 -10.22 22.58
CA ARG A 160 -12.71 -9.53 22.61
C ARG A 160 -13.75 -10.25 21.74
N PRO A 161 -14.27 -11.41 22.17
CA PRO A 161 -15.25 -12.17 21.41
C PRO A 161 -16.48 -11.34 21.05
N GLY A 162 -16.94 -11.47 19.80
CA GLY A 162 -18.08 -10.73 19.23
C GLY A 162 -17.76 -9.31 18.81
N VAL A 163 -16.50 -8.86 18.88
CA VAL A 163 -16.06 -7.54 18.42
C VAL A 163 -15.15 -7.70 17.21
N TRP A 164 -15.63 -7.29 16.05
CA TRP A 164 -14.86 -7.34 14.81
C TRP A 164 -13.71 -6.35 14.82
N SER A 165 -12.56 -6.77 14.26
CA SER A 165 -11.44 -5.87 13.95
C SER A 165 -11.80 -4.95 12.79
N GLN A 166 -11.16 -3.78 12.67
CA GLN A 166 -11.27 -2.92 11.51
C GLN A 166 -10.78 -3.62 10.22
N HIS A 167 -9.84 -4.54 10.34
CA HIS A 167 -9.44 -5.43 9.23
C HIS A 167 -10.61 -6.25 8.69
N ALA A 168 -11.54 -6.70 9.55
CA ALA A 168 -12.72 -7.45 9.13
C ALA A 168 -13.72 -6.61 8.31
N HIS A 169 -13.64 -5.30 8.42
CA HIS A 169 -14.42 -4.35 7.61
C HIS A 169 -13.68 -3.88 6.36
N GLY A 170 -12.42 -4.29 6.13
CA GLY A 170 -11.56 -3.78 5.07
C GLY A 170 -11.17 -2.32 5.25
N GLY A 171 -11.22 -1.82 6.49
CA GLY A 171 -10.97 -0.42 6.88
C GLY A 171 -9.70 -0.23 7.69
N ALA A 172 -8.75 -1.15 7.62
CA ALA A 172 -7.44 -1.05 8.25
C ALA A 172 -6.33 -1.66 7.39
N VAL A 173 -5.10 -1.20 7.62
CA VAL A 173 -3.86 -1.70 7.00
C VAL A 173 -2.80 -1.79 8.07
N ASP A 174 -2.08 -2.92 8.11
CA ASP A 174 -0.87 -3.10 8.91
C ASP A 174 0.35 -3.12 8.00
N ILE A 175 1.38 -2.33 8.31
CA ILE A 175 2.58 -2.15 7.48
C ILE A 175 3.82 -2.64 8.23
N ASN A 176 4.56 -3.58 7.63
CA ASN A 176 5.83 -4.11 8.12
C ASN A 176 5.79 -4.48 9.62
N PRO A 177 4.99 -5.46 10.05
CA PRO A 177 4.71 -5.75 11.47
C PRO A 177 5.92 -6.05 12.35
N LEU A 178 6.99 -6.65 11.80
CA LEU A 178 8.19 -6.94 12.58
C LEU A 178 8.96 -5.68 12.98
N VAL A 179 9.00 -4.67 12.10
CA VAL A 179 9.68 -3.40 12.41
C VAL A 179 8.70 -2.38 13.00
N ASN A 180 7.40 -2.65 12.94
CA ASN A 180 6.34 -1.81 13.50
C ASN A 180 5.40 -2.60 14.41
N PRO A 181 5.91 -3.25 15.49
CA PRO A 181 5.11 -4.17 16.29
C PRO A 181 4.02 -3.46 17.09
N TRP A 182 3.00 -4.22 17.47
CA TRP A 182 2.09 -3.85 18.54
C TRP A 182 2.77 -4.00 19.90
N VAL A 183 2.58 -3.02 20.81
CA VAL A 183 3.24 -2.96 22.10
C VAL A 183 2.27 -2.57 23.22
N ARG A 184 2.22 -3.39 24.28
CA ARG A 184 1.47 -3.07 25.50
C ARG A 184 2.25 -3.47 26.75
N GLY A 185 2.80 -2.50 27.45
CA GLY A 185 3.71 -2.77 28.57
C GLY A 185 4.94 -3.53 28.08
N SER A 186 5.16 -4.74 28.60
CA SER A 186 6.26 -5.61 28.18
C SER A 186 5.88 -6.62 27.09
N ARG A 187 4.60 -6.65 26.66
CA ARG A 187 4.17 -7.51 25.57
C ARG A 187 4.41 -6.82 24.23
N VAL A 188 5.06 -7.56 23.32
CA VAL A 188 5.30 -7.16 21.92
C VAL A 188 4.68 -8.21 21.02
N ASP A 189 4.02 -7.80 19.96
CA ASP A 189 3.38 -8.68 19.00
C ASP A 189 3.61 -8.17 17.56
N PRO A 190 4.25 -8.96 16.65
CA PRO A 190 4.85 -10.26 16.93
C PRO A 190 6.07 -10.16 17.87
N PRO A 191 6.36 -11.21 18.67
CA PRO A 191 7.47 -11.17 19.64
C PRO A 191 8.84 -10.92 19.02
N GLU A 192 9.04 -11.34 17.78
CA GLU A 192 10.26 -11.14 16.99
C GLU A 192 10.53 -9.65 16.71
N GLY A 193 9.49 -8.80 16.78
CA GLY A 193 9.59 -7.34 16.64
C GLY A 193 10.13 -6.61 17.87
N ALA A 194 10.52 -7.32 18.94
CA ALA A 194 10.96 -6.72 20.20
C ALA A 194 12.16 -5.76 20.06
N SER A 195 13.06 -6.00 19.11
CA SER A 195 14.19 -5.11 18.83
C SER A 195 13.78 -3.76 18.24
N SER A 196 12.58 -3.66 17.65
CA SER A 196 12.08 -2.45 16.99
C SER A 196 11.28 -1.53 17.93
N VAL A 197 11.12 -1.92 19.20
CA VAL A 197 10.39 -1.13 20.21
C VAL A 197 11.09 0.20 20.52
N GLU A 198 12.42 0.23 20.43
CA GLU A 198 13.25 1.44 20.64
C GLU A 198 13.01 2.51 19.55
N ARG A 199 12.34 2.15 18.44
CA ARG A 199 11.96 3.04 17.33
C ARG A 199 13.16 3.81 16.75
N ASP A 200 14.25 3.10 16.46
CA ASP A 200 15.43 3.67 15.79
C ASP A 200 15.07 4.05 14.33
N PRO A 201 15.06 5.35 13.99
CA PRO A 201 14.65 5.81 12.67
C PRO A 201 15.62 5.44 11.54
N THR A 202 16.75 4.82 11.85
CA THR A 202 17.70 4.29 10.85
C THR A 202 17.33 2.90 10.36
N VAL A 203 16.32 2.26 10.96
CA VAL A 203 15.80 0.97 10.52
C VAL A 203 14.87 1.15 9.33
N ASP A 204 15.18 0.51 8.22
CA ASP A 204 14.39 0.56 7.00
C ASP A 204 12.97 0.02 7.24
N GLY A 205 11.96 0.70 6.68
CA GLY A 205 10.56 0.32 6.82
C GLY A 205 9.93 0.59 8.19
N LEU A 206 10.66 1.26 9.11
CA LEU A 206 10.15 1.69 10.41
C LEU A 206 9.36 2.99 10.29
N ILE A 207 8.18 3.06 10.95
CA ILE A 207 7.24 4.17 10.88
C ILE A 207 7.37 5.03 12.13
N VAL A 208 7.54 6.34 11.96
CA VAL A 208 7.57 7.32 13.04
C VAL A 208 6.58 8.47 12.79
N ALA A 209 6.16 9.14 13.87
CA ALA A 209 5.25 10.27 13.74
C ALA A 209 5.81 11.36 12.83
N GLY A 210 5.03 11.81 11.86
CA GLY A 210 5.38 12.87 10.92
C GLY A 210 6.26 12.42 9.74
N ASP A 211 6.49 11.13 9.56
CA ASP A 211 7.15 10.60 8.36
C ASP A 211 6.20 10.57 7.14
N ALA A 212 6.71 10.09 6.01
CA ALA A 212 5.92 10.00 4.77
C ALA A 212 4.70 9.07 4.92
N VAL A 213 4.82 7.98 5.70
CA VAL A 213 3.74 7.02 5.88
C VAL A 213 2.62 7.62 6.70
N THR A 214 2.93 8.12 7.91
CA THR A 214 1.92 8.73 8.80
C THR A 214 1.28 9.96 8.17
N SER A 215 2.04 10.73 7.39
CA SER A 215 1.52 11.89 6.65
C SER A 215 0.54 11.47 5.56
N ALA A 216 0.88 10.46 4.74
CA ALA A 216 0.02 9.98 3.67
C ALA A 216 -1.33 9.43 4.19
N PHE A 217 -1.32 8.70 5.31
CA PHE A 217 -2.56 8.24 5.94
C PHE A 217 -3.36 9.37 6.60
N ALA A 218 -2.69 10.36 7.20
CA ALA A 218 -3.35 11.53 7.79
C ALA A 218 -4.05 12.38 6.72
N ASP A 219 -3.47 12.50 5.51
CA ASP A 219 -4.03 13.27 4.40
C ASP A 219 -5.38 12.69 3.91
N ILE A 220 -5.59 11.38 4.05
CA ILE A 220 -6.87 10.72 3.79
C ILE A 220 -7.77 10.60 5.03
N GLY A 221 -7.35 11.17 6.18
CA GLY A 221 -8.13 11.18 7.42
C GLY A 221 -8.07 9.88 8.25
N TRP A 222 -7.12 8.97 7.97
CA TRP A 222 -6.93 7.76 8.76
C TRP A 222 -6.04 8.01 9.98
N GLY A 223 -6.35 7.32 11.07
CA GLY A 223 -5.56 7.38 12.31
C GLY A 223 -4.49 6.31 12.38
N TRP A 224 -3.40 6.62 13.07
CA TRP A 224 -2.28 5.72 13.31
C TRP A 224 -2.30 5.16 14.73
N GLY A 225 -2.15 3.85 14.90
CA GLY A 225 -2.11 3.18 16.20
C GLY A 225 -0.87 3.54 17.05
N GLY A 226 0.18 4.08 16.41
CA GLY A 226 1.34 4.65 17.12
C GLY A 226 1.00 5.89 17.95
N ASP A 227 -0.12 6.57 17.71
CA ASP A 227 -0.59 7.72 18.51
C ASP A 227 -1.40 7.30 19.74
N TRP A 228 -1.82 6.03 19.86
CA TRP A 228 -2.60 5.58 20.99
C TRP A 228 -1.83 5.72 22.32
N THR A 229 -2.54 5.95 23.41
CA THR A 229 -1.91 6.32 24.68
C THR A 229 -1.49 5.15 25.56
N SER A 230 -2.28 4.09 25.65
CA SER A 230 -2.07 2.95 26.55
C SER A 230 -1.51 1.70 25.89
N THR A 231 -1.61 1.64 24.60
CA THR A 231 -1.12 0.59 23.70
C THR A 231 -0.56 1.30 22.50
N LYS A 232 0.52 0.81 21.94
CA LYS A 232 1.04 1.29 20.66
C LYS A 232 0.83 0.19 19.64
N ASP A 233 0.31 0.54 18.49
CA ASP A 233 0.18 -0.35 17.35
C ASP A 233 0.85 0.32 16.16
N TYR A 234 2.17 0.16 16.09
CA TYR A 234 2.97 0.94 15.16
C TYR A 234 2.76 0.55 13.69
N GLN A 235 2.29 -0.67 13.43
CA GLN A 235 1.94 -1.13 12.09
C GLN A 235 0.60 -0.59 11.60
N HIS A 236 -0.34 -0.30 12.55
CA HIS A 236 -1.77 -0.17 12.29
C HIS A 236 -2.21 1.22 11.86
N PHE A 237 -2.90 1.27 10.74
CA PHE A 237 -3.66 2.45 10.25
C PHE A 237 -5.11 2.06 10.03
N SER A 238 -6.05 2.90 10.47
CA SER A 238 -7.48 2.62 10.26
C SER A 238 -8.28 3.90 10.03
N HIS A 239 -9.39 3.75 9.29
CA HIS A 239 -10.27 4.86 8.90
C HIS A 239 -10.98 5.49 10.10
N ASP A 240 -11.16 4.77 11.21
CA ASP A 240 -11.77 5.29 12.45
C ASP A 240 -10.76 5.59 13.56
N GLY A 241 -9.45 5.39 13.30
CA GLY A 241 -8.36 5.66 14.22
C GLY A 241 -8.23 4.65 15.37
N ARG A 242 -8.83 3.44 15.26
CA ARG A 242 -8.88 2.43 16.34
C ARG A 242 -8.42 1.06 15.89
#